data_884cdb9869879bd5e2e659b3f46d52ea
#
_entry.id   884cdb9869879bd5e2e659b3f46d52ea
#
_cell.length_a   1.000
_cell.length_b   1.000
_cell.length_c   1.000
_cell.angle_alpha   90.00
_cell.angle_beta   90.00
_cell.angle_gamma   90.00
#
_symmetry.space_group_name_H-M   'P 1'
#
loop_
_entity.id
_entity.type
_entity.pdbx_description
1 polymer ?
#
loop_
_entity_poly.entity_id
_entity_poly.type
_entity_poly.pdbx_seq_one_letter_code
_entity_poly.pdbx_strand_id
1 'polypeptide(L)'
;GEADLVWLNASYASTFKNNPSYNVTEHPSADWRGISLNFKKDFWSKNKDSAAVLNYALDKNAILNAVVEGEGEAAYSPIQTNSMGGNTDADIYSYDLNKFAQEMEKLGWTKGSDGIYERNGQKFRFNLMVPESEVERVDIAKLAAKQLQSAGIDMKLEVVSGWNYTDYDAFLAGQAYPYDADALYAALTTNGSGNSLGYSNQKVDELLESARHETDANQRKELYGEFEEVFSQEPGSVLICYLDAFYVSDAGIKGIDTNRLLDHHARGILWNVEEWTLE
;
A
#
# COMPACT_ATOMS: atom_id res chain seq x y z
N GLY A 1 -5.61 -4.97 33.06
CA GLY A 1 -4.50 -4.55 33.80
C GLY A 1 -3.17 -5.28 33.58
N GLU A 2 -2.90 -5.87 32.39
CA GLU A 2 -1.57 -6.42 32.08
C GLU A 2 -0.74 -5.46 31.22
N ALA A 3 -1.39 -4.46 30.59
CA ALA A 3 -0.75 -3.41 29.80
C ALA A 3 -1.53 -2.10 29.97
N ASP A 4 -0.81 -0.99 29.98
CA ASP A 4 -1.35 0.37 30.10
C ASP A 4 -1.58 1.03 28.75
N LEU A 5 -1.01 0.48 27.69
CA LEU A 5 -1.16 0.92 26.29
C LEU A 5 -1.14 -0.32 25.38
N VAL A 6 -2.10 -0.43 24.46
CA VAL A 6 -2.20 -1.55 23.50
C VAL A 6 -2.56 -1.03 22.12
N TRP A 7 -1.88 -1.54 21.10
CA TRP A 7 -2.31 -1.38 19.72
C TRP A 7 -3.34 -2.46 19.38
N LEU A 8 -4.47 -2.06 18.79
CA LEU A 8 -5.57 -2.93 18.38
C LEU A 8 -6.02 -2.56 16.95
N ASN A 9 -6.70 -3.48 16.27
CA ASN A 9 -7.43 -3.09 15.06
C ASN A 9 -8.69 -2.27 15.43
N ALA A 10 -9.26 -1.56 14.44
CA ALA A 10 -10.40 -0.67 14.62
C ALA A 10 -11.57 -1.34 15.36
N SER A 11 -11.96 -2.54 14.93
CA SER A 11 -13.10 -3.29 15.49
C SER A 11 -12.91 -3.59 16.98
N TYR A 12 -11.73 -4.08 17.38
CA TYR A 12 -11.46 -4.32 18.80
C TYR A 12 -11.32 -3.01 19.60
N ALA A 13 -10.68 -1.99 19.07
CA ALA A 13 -10.56 -0.70 19.73
C ALA A 13 -11.92 -0.07 20.01
N SER A 14 -12.87 -0.20 19.09
CA SER A 14 -14.23 0.33 19.23
C SER A 14 -14.96 -0.19 20.47
N THR A 15 -14.66 -1.40 20.91
CA THR A 15 -15.28 -2.00 22.12
C THR A 15 -14.93 -1.26 23.41
N PHE A 16 -13.85 -0.45 23.41
CA PHE A 16 -13.40 0.35 24.56
C PHE A 16 -13.92 1.79 24.54
N LYS A 17 -14.45 2.29 23.41
CA LYS A 17 -14.85 3.71 23.23
C LYS A 17 -15.83 4.24 24.31
N ASN A 18 -16.67 3.36 24.87
CA ASN A 18 -17.67 3.74 25.89
C ASN A 18 -17.24 3.42 27.33
N ASN A 19 -16.01 2.98 27.56
CA ASN A 19 -15.53 2.67 28.90
C ASN A 19 -14.65 3.83 29.41
N PRO A 20 -15.07 4.56 30.47
CA PRO A 20 -14.35 5.73 30.97
C PRO A 20 -12.97 5.43 31.57
N SER A 21 -12.63 4.16 31.77
CA SER A 21 -11.31 3.75 32.26
C SER A 21 -10.25 3.74 31.15
N TYR A 22 -10.63 3.96 29.91
CA TYR A 22 -9.71 3.89 28.76
C TYR A 22 -9.86 5.10 27.84
N ASN A 23 -8.77 5.49 27.21
CA ASN A 23 -8.77 6.36 26.05
C ASN A 23 -8.59 5.50 24.79
N VAL A 24 -9.37 5.77 23.75
CA VAL A 24 -9.18 5.19 22.42
C VAL A 24 -8.72 6.31 21.51
N THR A 25 -7.50 6.21 20.98
CA THR A 25 -6.92 7.19 20.06
C THR A 25 -6.69 6.57 18.71
N GLU A 26 -7.05 7.33 17.67
CA GLU A 26 -6.80 7.01 16.28
C GLU A 26 -5.61 7.83 15.79
N HIS A 27 -4.74 7.21 15.02
CA HIS A 27 -3.51 7.82 14.52
C HIS A 27 -3.39 7.54 13.02
N PRO A 28 -3.11 8.55 12.20
CA PRO A 28 -2.77 8.32 10.81
C PRO A 28 -1.48 7.51 10.71
N SER A 29 -1.38 6.65 9.70
CA SER A 29 -0.12 5.95 9.45
C SER A 29 0.28 5.98 7.98
N ALA A 30 1.58 5.81 7.73
CA ALA A 30 2.10 5.58 6.38
C ALA A 30 2.08 4.10 5.99
N ASP A 31 1.43 3.25 6.78
CA ASP A 31 1.39 1.81 6.58
C ASP A 31 0.42 1.42 5.46
N TRP A 32 0.95 1.28 4.25
CA TRP A 32 0.14 0.90 3.10
C TRP A 32 -0.02 -0.61 2.93
N ARG A 33 -1.11 -1.00 2.26
CA ARG A 33 -1.34 -2.34 1.72
C ARG A 33 -1.46 -2.26 0.22
N GLY A 34 -0.85 -3.23 -0.48
CA GLY A 34 -0.88 -3.25 -1.94
C GLY A 34 -0.40 -4.57 -2.54
N ILE A 35 -0.63 -4.71 -3.83
CA ILE A 35 -0.19 -5.83 -4.64
C ILE A 35 1.20 -5.50 -5.16
N SER A 36 2.26 -6.02 -4.52
CA SER A 36 3.64 -5.88 -4.96
C SER A 36 3.95 -6.90 -6.05
N LEU A 37 4.50 -6.43 -7.17
CA LEU A 37 4.68 -7.19 -8.40
C LEU A 37 6.09 -7.76 -8.49
N ASN A 38 6.20 -9.05 -8.82
CA ASN A 38 7.48 -9.73 -8.95
C ASN A 38 7.97 -9.70 -10.39
N PHE A 39 8.79 -8.72 -10.74
CA PHE A 39 9.35 -8.55 -12.08
C PHE A 39 10.44 -9.58 -12.42
N LYS A 40 10.84 -10.44 -11.50
CA LYS A 40 11.67 -11.61 -11.77
C LYS A 40 10.86 -12.78 -12.34
N LYS A 41 9.52 -12.69 -12.32
CA LYS A 41 8.61 -13.70 -12.89
C LYS A 41 8.17 -13.32 -14.29
N ASP A 42 7.95 -14.33 -15.09
CA ASP A 42 7.65 -14.22 -16.52
C ASP A 42 6.47 -13.31 -16.82
N PHE A 43 5.40 -13.38 -16.03
CA PHE A 43 4.20 -12.58 -16.29
C PHE A 43 4.53 -11.08 -16.20
N TRP A 44 5.03 -10.61 -15.06
CA TRP A 44 5.27 -9.17 -14.85
C TRP A 44 6.50 -8.64 -15.58
N SER A 45 7.53 -9.47 -15.81
CA SER A 45 8.69 -9.06 -16.61
C SER A 45 8.32 -8.71 -18.06
N LYS A 46 7.25 -9.33 -18.60
CA LYS A 46 6.77 -9.14 -19.97
C LYS A 46 5.61 -8.15 -20.08
N ASN A 47 4.91 -7.85 -18.98
CA ASN A 47 3.67 -7.09 -18.95
C ASN A 47 3.69 -5.94 -17.93
N LYS A 48 4.87 -5.35 -17.65
CA LYS A 48 5.00 -4.26 -16.69
C LYS A 48 4.16 -3.03 -17.05
N ASP A 49 3.96 -2.78 -18.36
CA ASP A 49 3.10 -1.75 -18.91
C ASP A 49 1.62 -1.87 -18.49
N SER A 50 1.23 -3.04 -18.03
CA SER A 50 -0.15 -3.34 -17.66
C SER A 50 -0.39 -3.28 -16.13
N ALA A 51 0.62 -2.89 -15.35
CA ALA A 51 0.47 -2.81 -13.89
C ALA A 51 -0.44 -1.64 -13.46
N ALA A 52 -0.21 -0.47 -14.02
CA ALA A 52 -0.91 0.76 -13.63
C ALA A 52 -2.42 0.69 -13.85
N VAL A 53 -2.87 0.00 -14.92
CA VAL A 53 -4.31 -0.05 -15.27
C VAL A 53 -5.14 -0.80 -14.22
N LEU A 54 -4.53 -1.67 -13.40
CA LEU A 54 -5.23 -2.36 -12.31
C LEU A 54 -5.87 -1.39 -11.31
N ASN A 55 -5.33 -0.17 -11.19
CA ASN A 55 -5.91 0.87 -10.32
C ASN A 55 -7.34 1.26 -10.73
N TYR A 56 -7.68 1.18 -12.03
CA TYR A 56 -9.04 1.44 -12.50
C TYR A 56 -10.02 0.30 -12.20
N ALA A 57 -9.52 -0.93 -11.98
CA ALA A 57 -10.34 -2.11 -11.70
C ALA A 57 -10.52 -2.38 -10.20
N LEU A 58 -9.85 -1.64 -9.32
CA LEU A 58 -9.89 -1.79 -7.87
C LEU A 58 -10.69 -0.65 -7.24
N ASP A 59 -11.87 -0.97 -6.71
CA ASP A 59 -12.62 -0.09 -5.82
C ASP A 59 -12.00 -0.15 -4.42
N LYS A 60 -11.01 0.71 -4.20
CA LYS A 60 -10.23 0.75 -2.97
C LYS A 60 -11.06 1.16 -1.77
N ASN A 61 -12.00 2.10 -1.95
CA ASN A 61 -12.90 2.52 -0.89
C ASN A 61 -13.87 1.40 -0.47
N ALA A 62 -14.36 0.60 -1.41
CA ALA A 62 -15.17 -0.56 -1.08
C ALA A 62 -14.37 -1.62 -0.30
N ILE A 63 -13.07 -1.80 -0.61
CA ILE A 63 -12.18 -2.69 0.14
C ILE A 63 -11.97 -2.15 1.56
N LEU A 64 -11.62 -0.85 1.72
CA LEU A 64 -11.46 -0.21 3.03
C LEU A 64 -12.70 -0.38 3.90
N ASN A 65 -13.87 -0.03 3.36
CA ASN A 65 -15.12 -0.13 4.11
C ASN A 65 -15.42 -1.56 4.56
N ALA A 66 -15.10 -2.56 3.75
CA ALA A 66 -15.43 -3.95 4.05
C ALA A 66 -14.44 -4.65 4.99
N VAL A 67 -13.17 -4.23 5.02
CA VAL A 67 -12.11 -4.92 5.78
C VAL A 67 -11.76 -4.18 7.06
N VAL A 68 -11.69 -2.83 7.00
CA VAL A 68 -11.24 -2.00 8.13
C VAL A 68 -12.28 -0.96 8.55
N GLU A 69 -13.57 -1.21 8.23
CA GLU A 69 -14.69 -0.36 8.63
C GLU A 69 -14.58 1.11 8.16
N GLY A 70 -13.77 1.35 7.11
CA GLY A 70 -13.51 2.68 6.55
C GLY A 70 -12.34 3.42 7.20
N GLU A 71 -11.67 2.80 8.17
CA GLU A 71 -10.54 3.41 8.88
C GLU A 71 -9.26 3.35 8.04
N GLY A 72 -8.84 4.52 7.56
CA GLY A 72 -7.72 4.70 6.64
C GLY A 72 -8.12 5.40 5.35
N GLU A 73 -7.23 5.44 4.38
CA GLU A 73 -7.44 6.13 3.10
C GLU A 73 -6.98 5.29 1.90
N ALA A 74 -7.58 5.52 0.73
CA ALA A 74 -7.15 4.88 -0.52
C ALA A 74 -5.73 5.33 -0.88
N ALA A 75 -4.85 4.39 -1.26
CA ALA A 75 -3.46 4.68 -1.57
C ALA A 75 -3.17 4.50 -3.07
N TYR A 76 -2.38 5.42 -3.64
CA TYR A 76 -1.94 5.38 -5.04
C TYR A 76 -0.43 5.56 -5.20
N SER A 77 0.23 6.14 -4.20
CA SER A 77 1.67 6.33 -4.09
C SER A 77 2.23 5.58 -2.88
N PRO A 78 3.49 5.18 -2.88
CA PRO A 78 4.14 4.64 -1.69
C PRO A 78 4.49 5.71 -0.65
N ILE A 79 4.34 7.01 -0.97
CA ILE A 79 4.54 8.14 -0.06
C ILE A 79 3.18 8.64 0.40
N GLN A 80 2.88 8.49 1.69
CA GLN A 80 1.65 9.01 2.27
C GLN A 80 1.67 10.54 2.25
N THR A 81 0.54 11.16 1.89
CA THR A 81 0.42 12.62 1.66
C THR A 81 0.98 13.48 2.79
N ASN A 82 0.80 13.05 4.05
CA ASN A 82 1.26 13.79 5.22
C ASN A 82 2.73 13.49 5.61
N SER A 83 3.40 12.59 4.89
CA SER A 83 4.83 12.35 5.10
C SER A 83 5.70 13.41 4.43
N MET A 84 6.97 13.50 4.83
CA MET A 84 7.92 14.39 4.15
C MET A 84 8.15 13.88 2.71
N GLY A 85 7.77 14.71 1.76
CA GLY A 85 7.81 14.39 0.32
C GLY A 85 6.46 14.02 -0.28
N GLY A 86 5.42 13.78 0.52
CA GLY A 86 4.09 13.42 0.02
C GLY A 86 3.45 14.51 -0.83
N ASN A 87 2.71 14.08 -1.86
CA ASN A 87 2.02 14.95 -2.81
C ASN A 87 0.57 14.48 -3.01
N THR A 88 -0.39 15.38 -2.89
CA THR A 88 -1.82 15.10 -3.11
C THR A 88 -2.17 14.82 -4.57
N ASP A 89 -1.35 15.30 -5.52
CA ASP A 89 -1.61 15.16 -6.96
C ASP A 89 -1.28 13.75 -7.49
N ALA A 90 -0.76 12.85 -6.63
CA ALA A 90 -0.49 11.46 -6.99
C ALA A 90 -1.77 10.60 -7.12
N ASP A 91 -2.92 11.09 -6.67
CA ASP A 91 -4.21 10.39 -6.71
C ASP A 91 -4.87 10.51 -8.09
N ILE A 92 -4.15 10.08 -9.13
CA ILE A 92 -4.57 10.22 -10.53
C ILE A 92 -5.55 9.13 -11.01
N TYR A 93 -5.84 8.14 -10.19
CA TYR A 93 -6.72 7.02 -10.54
C TYR A 93 -8.03 7.09 -9.77
N SER A 94 -9.11 6.69 -10.44
CA SER A 94 -10.40 6.42 -9.81
C SER A 94 -10.93 5.07 -10.28
N TYR A 95 -11.71 4.38 -9.47
CA TYR A 95 -12.37 3.15 -9.89
C TYR A 95 -13.30 3.44 -11.08
N ASP A 96 -12.98 2.87 -12.25
CA ASP A 96 -13.72 3.03 -13.49
C ASP A 96 -13.46 1.85 -14.43
N LEU A 97 -14.42 0.91 -14.50
CA LEU A 97 -14.31 -0.27 -15.35
C LEU A 97 -14.38 0.06 -16.85
N ASN A 98 -14.99 1.18 -17.25
CA ASN A 98 -15.00 1.60 -18.64
C ASN A 98 -13.61 2.12 -19.04
N LYS A 99 -13.00 2.93 -18.18
CA LYS A 99 -11.63 3.40 -18.37
C LYS A 99 -10.66 2.23 -18.38
N PHE A 100 -10.81 1.29 -17.43
CA PHE A 100 -10.02 0.07 -17.39
C PHE A 100 -10.07 -0.68 -18.73
N ALA A 101 -11.27 -0.92 -19.27
CA ALA A 101 -11.43 -1.63 -20.54
C ALA A 101 -10.77 -0.89 -21.72
N GLN A 102 -10.90 0.44 -21.78
CA GLN A 102 -10.25 1.27 -22.81
C GLN A 102 -8.73 1.19 -22.74
N GLU A 103 -8.16 1.27 -21.53
CA GLU A 103 -6.69 1.20 -21.37
C GLU A 103 -6.18 -0.22 -21.67
N MET A 104 -6.91 -1.27 -21.29
CA MET A 104 -6.57 -2.64 -21.66
C MET A 104 -6.52 -2.83 -23.18
N GLU A 105 -7.51 -2.28 -23.91
CA GLU A 105 -7.54 -2.33 -25.37
C GLU A 105 -6.35 -1.59 -26.01
N LYS A 106 -6.01 -0.39 -25.50
CA LYS A 106 -4.84 0.37 -25.96
C LYS A 106 -3.54 -0.39 -25.77
N LEU A 107 -3.43 -1.17 -24.70
CA LEU A 107 -2.28 -2.04 -24.41
C LEU A 107 -2.29 -3.34 -25.23
N GLY A 108 -3.31 -3.54 -26.10
CA GLY A 108 -3.44 -4.72 -26.94
C GLY A 108 -4.04 -5.95 -26.25
N TRP A 109 -4.62 -5.78 -25.07
CA TRP A 109 -5.37 -6.84 -24.43
C TRP A 109 -6.81 -6.93 -24.96
N THR A 110 -7.28 -8.14 -25.23
CA THR A 110 -8.65 -8.41 -25.67
C THR A 110 -9.29 -9.45 -24.78
N LYS A 111 -10.61 -9.37 -24.56
CA LYS A 111 -11.33 -10.40 -23.79
C LYS A 111 -11.44 -11.70 -24.58
N GLY A 112 -10.94 -12.78 -23.98
CA GLY A 112 -11.13 -14.13 -24.48
C GLY A 112 -12.57 -14.64 -24.29
N SER A 113 -12.87 -15.82 -24.84
CA SER A 113 -14.19 -16.44 -24.76
C SER A 113 -14.63 -16.80 -23.32
N ASP A 114 -13.67 -16.94 -22.41
CA ASP A 114 -13.89 -17.16 -20.97
C ASP A 114 -14.00 -15.85 -20.16
N GLY A 115 -13.99 -14.70 -20.85
CA GLY A 115 -14.08 -13.38 -20.22
C GLY A 115 -12.78 -12.85 -19.64
N ILE A 116 -11.68 -13.64 -19.66
CA ILE A 116 -10.36 -13.19 -19.19
C ILE A 116 -9.62 -12.49 -20.34
N TYR A 117 -8.96 -11.37 -20.03
CA TYR A 117 -8.14 -10.68 -21.01
C TYR A 117 -6.96 -11.54 -21.46
N GLU A 118 -6.63 -11.44 -22.74
CA GLU A 118 -5.48 -12.11 -23.34
C GLU A 118 -4.73 -11.20 -24.32
N ARG A 119 -3.40 -11.35 -24.39
CA ARG A 119 -2.51 -10.62 -25.30
C ARG A 119 -1.43 -11.58 -25.80
N ASN A 120 -1.26 -11.67 -27.14
CA ASN A 120 -0.27 -12.56 -27.76
C ASN A 120 -0.36 -14.04 -27.31
N GLY A 121 -1.58 -14.54 -27.09
CA GLY A 121 -1.82 -15.90 -26.62
C GLY A 121 -1.58 -16.12 -25.12
N GLN A 122 -1.19 -15.08 -24.37
CA GLN A 122 -1.04 -15.13 -22.91
C GLN A 122 -2.27 -14.52 -22.25
N LYS A 123 -2.91 -15.25 -21.33
CA LYS A 123 -4.00 -14.72 -20.50
C LYS A 123 -3.44 -13.80 -19.41
N PHE A 124 -4.24 -12.77 -19.05
CA PHE A 124 -3.94 -11.93 -17.91
C PHE A 124 -4.23 -12.72 -16.62
N ARG A 125 -3.30 -13.55 -16.30
CA ARG A 125 -3.36 -14.46 -15.14
C ARG A 125 -2.04 -14.40 -14.40
N PHE A 126 -2.12 -14.22 -13.07
CA PHE A 126 -0.97 -14.27 -12.18
C PHE A 126 -1.40 -14.81 -10.83
N ASN A 127 -0.46 -15.36 -10.07
CA ASN A 127 -0.72 -15.80 -8.71
C ASN A 127 -0.22 -14.77 -7.70
N LEU A 128 -1.06 -14.53 -6.68
CA LEU A 128 -0.78 -13.63 -5.57
C LEU A 128 -0.71 -14.45 -4.28
N MET A 129 0.38 -14.30 -3.55
CA MET A 129 0.60 -14.94 -2.26
C MET A 129 0.30 -13.99 -1.12
N VAL A 130 -0.29 -14.54 -0.06
CA VAL A 130 -0.41 -13.87 1.24
C VAL A 130 -0.28 -14.92 2.36
N PRO A 131 0.50 -14.66 3.44
CA PRO A 131 0.57 -15.57 4.58
C PRO A 131 -0.75 -15.60 5.35
N GLU A 132 -1.15 -16.78 5.81
CA GLU A 132 -2.37 -17.00 6.59
C GLU A 132 -2.40 -16.24 7.93
N SER A 133 -1.24 -15.93 8.50
CA SER A 133 -1.10 -15.13 9.72
C SER A 133 -1.50 -13.66 9.52
N GLU A 134 -1.51 -13.19 8.28
CA GLU A 134 -1.81 -11.80 7.90
C GLU A 134 -3.30 -11.64 7.56
N VAL A 135 -4.18 -11.85 8.54
CA VAL A 135 -5.64 -11.98 8.34
C VAL A 135 -6.23 -10.81 7.57
N GLU A 136 -5.88 -9.57 7.93
CA GLU A 136 -6.32 -8.36 7.25
C GLU A 136 -5.90 -8.35 5.77
N ARG A 137 -4.65 -8.71 5.48
CA ARG A 137 -4.14 -8.81 4.10
C ARG A 137 -4.83 -9.91 3.30
N VAL A 138 -5.18 -11.03 3.95
CA VAL A 138 -5.96 -12.10 3.33
C VAL A 138 -7.33 -11.58 2.89
N ASP A 139 -8.00 -10.80 3.72
CA ASP A 139 -9.33 -10.27 3.40
C ASP A 139 -9.28 -9.18 2.33
N ILE A 140 -8.29 -8.28 2.36
CA ILE A 140 -8.01 -7.34 1.27
C ILE A 140 -7.77 -8.09 -0.04
N ALA A 141 -6.93 -9.14 -0.03
CA ALA A 141 -6.58 -9.92 -1.21
C ALA A 141 -7.80 -10.65 -1.81
N LYS A 142 -8.69 -11.20 -0.98
CA LYS A 142 -9.94 -11.83 -1.43
C LYS A 142 -10.85 -10.86 -2.19
N LEU A 143 -11.02 -9.64 -1.65
CA LEU A 143 -11.85 -8.62 -2.29
C LEU A 143 -11.20 -8.11 -3.58
N ALA A 144 -9.90 -7.84 -3.57
CA ALA A 144 -9.15 -7.45 -4.76
C ALA A 144 -9.25 -8.52 -5.85
N ALA A 145 -9.09 -9.81 -5.51
CA ALA A 145 -9.24 -10.91 -6.46
C ALA A 145 -10.63 -10.97 -7.06
N LYS A 146 -11.67 -10.77 -6.26
CA LYS A 146 -13.06 -10.74 -6.75
C LYS A 146 -13.33 -9.57 -7.70
N GLN A 147 -12.83 -8.38 -7.37
CA GLN A 147 -12.97 -7.19 -8.24
C GLN A 147 -12.23 -7.38 -9.56
N LEU A 148 -10.96 -7.81 -9.51
CA LEU A 148 -10.15 -8.08 -10.70
C LEU A 148 -10.76 -9.19 -11.57
N GLN A 149 -11.28 -10.25 -10.98
CA GLN A 149 -11.98 -11.31 -11.72
C GLN A 149 -13.22 -10.76 -12.45
N SER A 150 -14.00 -9.91 -11.79
CA SER A 150 -15.15 -9.24 -12.41
C SER A 150 -14.76 -8.33 -13.58
N ALA A 151 -13.56 -7.73 -13.52
CA ALA A 151 -12.99 -6.94 -14.60
C ALA A 151 -12.42 -7.79 -15.74
N GLY A 152 -12.15 -9.07 -15.53
CA GLY A 152 -11.58 -9.99 -16.53
C GLY A 152 -10.09 -10.29 -16.31
N ILE A 153 -9.59 -10.12 -15.10
CA ILE A 153 -8.24 -10.48 -14.67
C ILE A 153 -8.31 -11.70 -13.76
N ASP A 154 -7.57 -12.75 -14.07
CA ASP A 154 -7.51 -13.98 -13.27
C ASP A 154 -6.34 -13.89 -12.26
N MET A 155 -6.53 -13.12 -11.18
CA MET A 155 -5.61 -13.13 -10.04
C MET A 155 -5.94 -14.31 -9.12
N LYS A 156 -5.06 -15.31 -9.09
CA LYS A 156 -5.20 -16.47 -8.21
C LYS A 156 -4.62 -16.15 -6.85
N LEU A 157 -5.49 -16.09 -5.84
CA LEU A 157 -5.05 -15.93 -4.45
C LEU A 157 -4.60 -17.27 -3.87
N GLU A 158 -3.40 -17.30 -3.31
CA GLU A 158 -2.84 -18.42 -2.56
C GLU A 158 -2.49 -17.99 -1.14
N VAL A 159 -3.23 -18.53 -0.18
CA VAL A 159 -2.99 -18.30 1.26
C VAL A 159 -2.05 -19.40 1.75
N VAL A 160 -0.90 -19.01 2.30
CA VAL A 160 0.21 -19.91 2.61
C VAL A 160 0.71 -19.73 4.05
N SER A 161 1.46 -20.70 4.57
CA SER A 161 1.95 -20.66 5.95
C SER A 161 3.08 -19.65 6.21
N GLY A 162 3.68 -19.07 5.18
CA GLY A 162 4.79 -18.12 5.34
C GLY A 162 5.19 -17.47 4.02
N TRP A 163 6.09 -16.48 4.11
CA TRP A 163 6.56 -15.72 2.94
C TRP A 163 7.45 -16.56 2.04
N ASN A 164 7.16 -16.50 0.73
CA ASN A 164 7.95 -17.14 -0.33
C ASN A 164 8.04 -16.20 -1.54
N TYR A 165 9.13 -15.46 -1.65
CA TYR A 165 9.33 -14.45 -2.70
C TYR A 165 9.80 -15.01 -4.04
N THR A 166 10.00 -16.34 -4.16
CA THR A 166 10.53 -16.96 -5.38
C THR A 166 9.47 -17.56 -6.29
N ASP A 167 8.37 -18.06 -5.73
CA ASP A 167 7.45 -18.91 -6.47
C ASP A 167 6.21 -18.18 -7.00
N TYR A 168 5.94 -16.94 -6.53
CA TYR A 168 4.74 -16.20 -6.86
C TYR A 168 5.00 -14.98 -7.73
N ASP A 169 4.00 -14.62 -8.54
CA ASP A 169 4.03 -13.46 -9.43
C ASP A 169 3.81 -12.14 -8.68
N ALA A 170 3.09 -12.19 -7.56
CA ALA A 170 2.77 -11.02 -6.75
C ALA A 170 2.54 -11.39 -5.29
N PHE A 171 2.56 -10.36 -4.42
CA PHE A 171 2.39 -10.48 -2.98
C PHE A 171 1.45 -9.38 -2.48
N LEU A 172 0.52 -9.70 -1.55
CA LEU A 172 -0.13 -8.63 -0.81
C LEU A 172 0.81 -8.18 0.30
N ALA A 173 1.54 -7.13 0.02
CA ALA A 173 2.56 -6.57 0.90
C ALA A 173 2.03 -5.37 1.70
N GLY A 174 2.78 -4.96 2.70
CA GLY A 174 2.63 -3.71 3.44
C GLY A 174 4.00 -3.16 3.79
N GLN A 175 4.12 -1.86 3.74
CA GLN A 175 5.32 -1.09 4.07
C GLN A 175 4.90 0.30 4.55
N ALA A 176 5.81 1.03 5.16
CA ALA A 176 5.60 2.41 5.54
C ALA A 176 6.88 3.25 5.38
N TYR A 177 6.69 4.52 5.04
CA TYR A 177 7.77 5.50 4.91
C TYR A 177 7.33 6.82 5.54
N PRO A 178 7.10 6.85 6.88
CA PRO A 178 6.40 7.96 7.52
C PRO A 178 7.24 9.23 7.68
N TYR A 179 8.57 9.08 7.79
CA TYR A 179 9.43 10.19 8.21
C TYR A 179 10.23 10.81 7.09
N ASP A 180 10.77 9.99 6.20
CA ASP A 180 11.57 10.43 5.07
C ASP A 180 11.39 9.47 3.89
N ALA A 181 10.95 10.00 2.76
CA ALA A 181 10.78 9.25 1.54
C ALA A 181 12.10 8.69 0.96
N ASP A 182 13.28 9.12 1.46
CA ASP A 182 14.57 8.54 1.09
C ASP A 182 14.67 7.02 1.38
N ALA A 183 13.87 6.52 2.29
CA ALA A 183 13.77 5.07 2.53
C ALA A 183 13.31 4.27 1.30
N LEU A 184 12.59 4.90 0.37
CA LEU A 184 12.19 4.32 -0.93
C LEU A 184 13.39 4.00 -1.83
N TYR A 185 14.49 4.71 -1.70
CA TYR A 185 15.70 4.48 -2.50
C TYR A 185 16.15 3.02 -2.44
N ALA A 186 16.26 2.48 -1.24
CA ALA A 186 16.67 1.08 -1.07
C ALA A 186 15.65 0.08 -1.64
N ALA A 187 14.37 0.42 -1.62
CA ALA A 187 13.30 -0.48 -2.04
C ALA A 187 13.02 -0.43 -3.55
N LEU A 188 13.14 0.75 -4.19
CA LEU A 188 12.64 0.98 -5.54
C LEU A 188 13.71 1.29 -6.58
N THR A 189 14.95 1.62 -6.20
CA THR A 189 16.01 1.74 -7.21
C THR A 189 16.41 0.37 -7.76
N THR A 190 16.82 0.34 -9.03
CA THR A 190 17.16 -0.90 -9.76
C THR A 190 18.18 -1.77 -9.01
N ASN A 191 19.17 -1.15 -8.37
CA ASN A 191 20.20 -1.85 -7.58
C ASN A 191 20.03 -1.68 -6.07
N GLY A 192 18.84 -1.24 -5.63
CA GLY A 192 18.54 -1.03 -4.22
C GLY A 192 18.64 -2.31 -3.40
N SER A 193 19.22 -2.22 -2.21
CA SER A 193 19.46 -3.38 -1.34
C SER A 193 18.18 -4.07 -0.86
N GLY A 194 17.06 -3.35 -0.86
CA GLY A 194 15.72 -3.86 -0.54
C GLY A 194 14.89 -4.27 -1.75
N ASN A 195 15.39 -4.07 -2.96
CA ASN A 195 14.66 -4.42 -4.20
C ASN A 195 14.70 -5.92 -4.47
N SER A 196 13.94 -6.66 -3.69
CA SER A 196 13.87 -8.13 -3.80
C SER A 196 13.07 -8.61 -5.00
N LEU A 197 12.16 -7.78 -5.54
CA LEU A 197 11.21 -8.14 -6.60
C LEU A 197 11.64 -7.75 -8.02
N GLY A 198 12.80 -7.08 -8.16
CA GLY A 198 13.38 -6.75 -9.45
C GLY A 198 12.68 -5.60 -10.19
N TYR A 199 12.04 -4.68 -9.47
CA TYR A 199 11.55 -3.43 -10.06
C TYR A 199 12.72 -2.66 -10.68
N SER A 200 12.53 -2.05 -11.84
CA SER A 200 13.55 -1.26 -12.51
C SER A 200 12.90 -0.23 -13.43
N ASN A 201 13.15 1.04 -13.12
CA ASN A 201 12.76 2.18 -13.94
C ASN A 201 13.85 3.24 -13.82
N GLN A 202 14.51 3.56 -14.94
CA GLN A 202 15.65 4.49 -14.95
C GLN A 202 15.29 5.88 -14.43
N LYS A 203 14.08 6.38 -14.77
CA LYS A 203 13.66 7.72 -14.32
C LYS A 203 13.40 7.74 -12.81
N VAL A 204 12.87 6.65 -12.25
CA VAL A 204 12.74 6.47 -10.79
C VAL A 204 14.12 6.46 -10.12
N ASP A 205 15.08 5.74 -10.68
CA ASP A 205 16.46 5.72 -10.15
C ASP A 205 17.06 7.13 -10.11
N GLU A 206 16.94 7.89 -11.21
CA GLU A 206 17.45 9.26 -11.33
C GLU A 206 16.80 10.23 -10.33
N LEU A 207 15.46 10.14 -10.15
CA LEU A 207 14.71 11.02 -9.27
C LEU A 207 15.02 10.74 -7.80
N LEU A 208 15.05 9.47 -7.39
CA LEU A 208 15.37 9.10 -6.02
C LEU A 208 16.83 9.41 -5.66
N GLU A 209 17.76 9.23 -6.60
CA GLU A 209 19.16 9.63 -6.41
C GLU A 209 19.29 11.15 -6.27
N SER A 210 18.59 11.93 -7.10
CA SER A 210 18.59 13.38 -7.03
C SER A 210 17.98 13.89 -5.72
N ALA A 211 16.83 13.34 -5.31
CA ALA A 211 16.16 13.70 -4.06
C ALA A 211 17.01 13.40 -2.82
N ARG A 212 17.80 12.32 -2.84
CA ARG A 212 18.73 11.95 -1.77
C ARG A 212 19.82 12.99 -1.55
N HIS A 213 20.30 13.63 -2.60
CA HIS A 213 21.36 14.62 -2.55
C HIS A 213 20.86 16.05 -2.46
N GLU A 214 19.56 16.29 -2.64
CA GLU A 214 18.99 17.62 -2.56
C GLU A 214 18.87 18.09 -1.10
N THR A 215 19.38 19.30 -0.84
CA THR A 215 19.38 19.90 0.52
C THR A 215 18.31 20.97 0.70
N ASP A 216 17.76 21.52 -0.38
CA ASP A 216 16.61 22.40 -0.32
C ASP A 216 15.33 21.57 -0.18
N ALA A 217 14.60 21.80 0.91
CA ALA A 217 13.43 20.99 1.24
C ALA A 217 12.29 21.09 0.19
N ASN A 218 12.14 22.25 -0.47
CA ASN A 218 11.09 22.43 -1.48
C ASN A 218 11.48 21.72 -2.77
N GLN A 219 12.73 21.88 -3.22
CA GLN A 219 13.23 21.17 -4.41
C GLN A 219 13.20 19.66 -4.20
N ARG A 220 13.55 19.20 -2.99
CA ARG A 220 13.47 17.78 -2.64
C ARG A 220 12.03 17.26 -2.69
N LYS A 221 11.06 18.03 -2.21
CA LYS A 221 9.63 17.70 -2.32
C LYS A 221 9.16 17.64 -3.78
N GLU A 222 9.62 18.56 -4.63
CA GLU A 222 9.32 18.56 -6.07
C GLU A 222 9.85 17.27 -6.73
N LEU A 223 11.06 16.85 -6.43
CA LEU A 223 11.65 15.61 -6.95
C LEU A 223 10.86 14.36 -6.52
N TYR A 224 10.37 14.32 -5.29
CA TYR A 224 9.47 13.24 -4.86
C TYR A 224 8.11 13.31 -5.56
N GLY A 225 7.56 14.49 -5.85
CA GLY A 225 6.35 14.64 -6.64
C GLY A 225 6.52 14.09 -8.07
N GLU A 226 7.63 14.44 -8.74
CA GLU A 226 7.98 13.86 -10.04
C GLU A 226 8.15 12.32 -9.97
N PHE A 227 8.75 11.81 -8.89
CA PHE A 227 8.84 10.37 -8.66
C PHE A 227 7.46 9.72 -8.58
N GLU A 228 6.54 10.29 -7.82
CA GLU A 228 5.17 9.77 -7.66
C GLU A 228 4.43 9.72 -9.00
N GLU A 229 4.58 10.75 -9.86
CA GLU A 229 4.02 10.75 -11.22
C GLU A 229 4.57 9.60 -12.07
N VAL A 230 5.89 9.42 -12.09
CA VAL A 230 6.54 8.35 -12.87
C VAL A 230 6.16 6.98 -12.32
N PHE A 231 6.18 6.81 -11.00
CA PHE A 231 5.82 5.56 -10.35
C PHE A 231 4.36 5.19 -10.59
N SER A 232 3.44 6.16 -10.64
CA SER A 232 2.04 5.91 -10.90
C SER A 232 1.79 5.31 -12.29
N GLN A 233 2.62 5.63 -13.27
CA GLN A 233 2.52 5.13 -14.65
C GLN A 233 3.15 3.74 -14.84
N GLU A 234 4.17 3.41 -14.07
CA GLU A 234 4.87 2.11 -14.10
C GLU A 234 5.17 1.64 -12.67
N PRO A 235 4.15 1.25 -11.90
CA PRO A 235 4.30 0.98 -10.48
C PRO A 235 4.98 -0.36 -10.20
N GLY A 236 5.84 -0.37 -9.17
CA GLY A 236 6.37 -1.60 -8.58
C GLY A 236 5.35 -2.32 -7.71
N SER A 237 4.35 -1.58 -7.20
CA SER A 237 3.23 -2.08 -6.42
C SER A 237 1.96 -1.32 -6.78
N VAL A 238 0.85 -2.03 -6.94
CA VAL A 238 -0.48 -1.44 -7.04
C VAL A 238 -1.02 -1.28 -5.62
N LEU A 239 -0.92 -0.06 -5.09
CA LEU A 239 -1.34 0.22 -3.73
C LEU A 239 -2.86 0.18 -3.61
N ILE A 240 -3.37 -0.18 -2.43
CA ILE A 240 -4.80 -0.27 -2.15
C ILE A 240 -5.19 0.77 -1.10
N CYS A 241 -4.55 0.76 0.06
CA CYS A 241 -4.88 1.67 1.15
C CYS A 241 -3.69 1.97 2.05
N TYR A 242 -3.77 3.08 2.76
CA TYR A 242 -3.09 3.32 4.03
C TYR A 242 -4.05 2.99 5.17
N LEU A 243 -3.52 2.45 6.27
CA LEU A 243 -4.30 2.04 7.43
C LEU A 243 -4.12 3.05 8.57
N ASP A 244 -5.19 3.36 9.27
CA ASP A 244 -5.09 4.05 10.54
C ASP A 244 -4.75 3.06 11.66
N ALA A 245 -4.04 3.56 12.67
CA ALA A 245 -3.63 2.79 13.82
C ALA A 245 -4.44 3.19 15.06
N PHE A 246 -4.95 2.21 15.80
CA PHE A 246 -5.74 2.44 17.00
C PHE A 246 -4.97 2.01 18.24
N TYR A 247 -4.86 2.93 19.19
CA TYR A 247 -4.33 2.64 20.52
C TYR A 247 -5.39 2.78 21.59
N VAL A 248 -5.42 1.82 22.51
CA VAL A 248 -6.20 1.88 23.72
C VAL A 248 -5.25 2.04 24.88
N SER A 249 -5.40 3.11 25.64
CA SER A 249 -4.60 3.38 26.83
C SER A 249 -5.44 3.50 28.09
N ASP A 250 -4.79 3.36 29.26
CA ASP A 250 -5.40 3.77 30.52
C ASP A 250 -5.84 5.24 30.44
N ALA A 251 -7.00 5.57 31.01
CA ALA A 251 -7.55 6.92 30.93
C ALA A 251 -6.69 7.98 31.66
N GLY A 252 -5.83 7.56 32.61
CA GLY A 252 -4.88 8.41 33.30
C GLY A 252 -3.68 8.82 32.42
N ILE A 253 -3.41 8.14 31.32
CA ILE A 253 -2.31 8.53 30.42
C ILE A 253 -2.74 9.72 29.57
N LYS A 254 -1.95 10.81 29.64
CA LYS A 254 -2.15 12.06 28.88
C LYS A 254 -0.90 12.41 28.09
N GLY A 255 -1.06 13.23 27.05
CA GLY A 255 0.04 13.74 26.24
C GLY A 255 0.46 12.88 25.06
N ILE A 256 -0.29 11.80 24.75
CA ILE A 256 -0.07 11.03 23.51
C ILE A 256 -0.36 11.95 22.31
N ASP A 257 0.63 12.14 21.43
CA ASP A 257 0.44 12.89 20.19
C ASP A 257 -0.30 12.05 19.16
N THR A 258 -1.50 12.48 18.78
CA THR A 258 -2.37 11.78 17.81
C THR A 258 -2.18 12.29 16.37
N ASN A 259 -1.34 13.31 16.15
CA ASN A 259 -1.16 13.91 14.82
C ASN A 259 0.05 13.36 14.07
N ARG A 260 0.93 12.67 14.77
CA ARG A 260 2.12 12.10 14.13
C ARG A 260 1.76 10.89 13.30
N LEU A 261 2.25 10.89 12.06
CA LEU A 261 2.17 9.74 11.17
C LEU A 261 2.95 8.55 11.73
N LEU A 262 2.28 7.42 11.92
CA LEU A 262 2.93 6.21 12.43
C LEU A 262 3.54 5.35 11.31
N ASP A 263 4.50 4.52 11.69
CA ASP A 263 5.21 3.58 10.83
C ASP A 263 4.46 2.23 10.74
N HIS A 264 5.00 1.31 9.95
CA HIS A 264 4.51 -0.05 9.75
C HIS A 264 4.25 -0.76 11.09
N HIS A 265 3.07 -1.40 11.18
CA HIS A 265 2.56 -1.98 12.43
C HIS A 265 2.45 -0.95 13.57
N ALA A 266 1.98 0.24 13.26
CA ALA A 266 1.72 1.32 14.22
C ALA A 266 2.93 1.75 15.06
N ARG A 267 4.15 1.48 14.61
CA ARG A 267 5.37 1.88 15.34
C ARG A 267 5.51 3.40 15.39
N GLY A 268 6.15 3.90 16.43
CA GLY A 268 6.45 5.32 16.62
C GLY A 268 5.54 6.04 17.62
N ILE A 269 4.57 5.36 18.24
CA ILE A 269 3.67 5.96 19.23
C ILE A 269 4.41 6.58 20.43
N LEU A 270 5.55 6.02 20.82
CA LEU A 270 6.32 6.45 21.99
C LEU A 270 7.28 7.63 21.68
N TRP A 271 7.18 8.28 20.52
CA TRP A 271 8.15 9.28 20.08
C TRP A 271 8.25 10.50 21.01
N ASN A 272 7.16 10.85 21.73
CA ASN A 272 7.09 11.94 22.69
C ASN A 272 6.76 11.46 24.11
N VAL A 273 7.15 10.22 24.45
CA VAL A 273 6.79 9.58 25.72
C VAL A 273 7.29 10.37 26.95
N GLU A 274 8.36 11.17 26.81
CA GLU A 274 8.88 12.08 27.84
C GLU A 274 7.91 13.22 28.20
N GLU A 275 6.93 13.50 27.34
CA GLU A 275 5.90 14.52 27.58
C GLU A 275 4.64 13.93 28.23
N TRP A 276 4.56 12.60 28.32
CA TRP A 276 3.37 11.94 28.85
C TRP A 276 3.29 12.07 30.38
N THR A 277 2.08 12.17 30.90
CA THR A 277 1.78 12.21 32.33
C THR A 277 0.76 11.13 32.71
N LEU A 278 0.83 10.71 33.99
CA LEU A 278 -0.18 9.86 34.64
C LEU A 278 -0.97 10.71 35.61
N GLU A 279 -2.30 10.77 35.44
CA GLU A 279 -3.23 11.48 36.33
C GLU A 279 -4.14 10.53 37.10
#